data_480d55bc97b0d4c7aced6879a6b5a4fe
#
_entry.id   480d55bc97b0d4c7aced6879a6b5a4fe
#
_cell.length_a   1.000
_cell.length_b   1.000
_cell.length_c   1.000
_cell.angle_alpha   90.00
_cell.angle_beta   90.00
_cell.angle_gamma   90.00
#
_symmetry.space_group_name_H-M   'P 1'
#
loop_
_entity.id
_entity.type
_entity.pdbx_description
1 polymer ?
#
loop_
_entity_poly.entity_id
_entity_poly.type
_entity_poly.pdbx_seq_one_letter_code
_entity_poly.pdbx_strand_id
1 'polypeptide(L)'
;DRRNTVQTGQPGARPWYRMVVRLIAWASTDVGRVRMANEDSFLVDASLGLYLVADGMGGHAGGAHASAMCADVVNKVVRRGMARLVGMPQQTWNDAIAEILQASASEASARIYDQAQMDRSLHGMGTTLTGILFHGDRGYIVHVGDSRAYLMRGGMARQLTSDHSWLNEQIQAGLLTEE
;
A
#
# COMPACT_ATOMS: atom_id res chain seq x y z
N ASP A 1 -3.52 -71.11 -9.71
CA ASP A 1 -4.15 -70.29 -8.66
C ASP A 1 -3.26 -69.08 -8.36
N ARG A 2 -3.54 -67.98 -9.07
CA ARG A 2 -2.83 -66.73 -8.89
C ARG A 2 -3.80 -65.69 -8.28
N ARG A 3 -3.59 -65.36 -7.03
CA ARG A 3 -4.33 -64.32 -6.34
C ARG A 3 -3.82 -62.94 -6.77
N ASN A 4 -4.66 -62.21 -7.46
CA ASN A 4 -4.49 -60.79 -7.76
C ASN A 4 -4.67 -59.95 -6.49
N THR A 5 -3.60 -59.36 -6.02
CA THR A 5 -3.65 -58.33 -4.98
C THR A 5 -3.83 -56.98 -5.66
N VAL A 6 -5.01 -56.39 -5.49
CA VAL A 6 -5.31 -55.01 -5.94
C VAL A 6 -4.66 -54.06 -4.94
N GLN A 7 -3.60 -53.37 -5.35
CA GLN A 7 -3.10 -52.21 -4.62
C GLN A 7 -4.07 -51.04 -4.80
N THR A 8 -4.72 -50.65 -3.73
CA THR A 8 -5.47 -49.38 -3.68
C THR A 8 -4.47 -48.25 -3.65
N GLY A 9 -4.29 -47.58 -4.79
CA GLY A 9 -3.53 -46.35 -4.89
C GLY A 9 -4.18 -45.26 -4.04
N GLN A 10 -3.41 -44.65 -3.17
CA GLN A 10 -3.80 -43.42 -2.49
C GLN A 10 -4.15 -42.35 -3.54
N PRO A 11 -5.17 -41.54 -3.33
CA PRO A 11 -5.48 -40.46 -4.23
C PRO A 11 -4.29 -39.48 -4.23
N GLY A 12 -3.58 -39.44 -5.35
CA GLY A 12 -2.47 -38.54 -5.56
C GLY A 12 -2.88 -37.11 -5.24
N ALA A 13 -2.10 -36.46 -4.41
CA ALA A 13 -2.20 -35.04 -4.16
C ALA A 13 -2.24 -34.32 -5.50
N ARG A 14 -3.34 -33.61 -5.78
CA ARG A 14 -3.49 -32.83 -7.02
C ARG A 14 -2.31 -31.84 -7.06
N PRO A 15 -1.60 -31.72 -8.17
CA PRO A 15 -0.56 -30.73 -8.29
C PRO A 15 -1.24 -29.36 -8.10
N TRP A 16 -0.89 -28.67 -7.03
CA TRP A 16 -1.31 -27.30 -6.80
C TRP A 16 -0.75 -26.47 -7.96
N TYR A 17 -1.56 -26.18 -8.94
CA TYR A 17 -1.22 -25.18 -9.95
C TYR A 17 -1.00 -23.88 -9.20
N ARG A 18 0.26 -23.49 -9.06
CA ARG A 18 0.60 -22.16 -8.57
C ARG A 18 0.04 -21.19 -9.60
N MET A 19 -1.12 -20.62 -9.32
CA MET A 19 -1.67 -19.55 -10.15
C MET A 19 -0.65 -18.43 -10.16
N VAL A 20 -0.01 -18.25 -11.31
CA VAL A 20 0.85 -17.10 -11.54
C VAL A 20 -0.10 -15.92 -11.78
N VAL A 21 -0.32 -15.13 -10.76
CA VAL A 21 -1.08 -13.88 -10.91
C VAL A 21 -0.18 -12.91 -11.66
N ARG A 22 -0.60 -12.51 -12.86
CA ARG A 22 0.04 -11.43 -13.61
C ARG A 22 -0.59 -10.12 -13.20
N LEU A 23 0.19 -9.25 -12.57
CA LEU A 23 -0.22 -7.88 -12.27
C LEU A 23 0.11 -6.98 -13.45
N ILE A 24 -0.84 -6.11 -13.80
CA ILE A 24 -0.65 -5.03 -14.77
C ILE A 24 -1.08 -3.77 -14.05
N ALA A 25 -0.21 -2.74 -14.05
CA ALA A 25 -0.47 -1.51 -13.35
C ALA A 25 -0.21 -0.31 -14.25
N TRP A 26 -1.01 0.73 -14.08
CA TRP A 26 -0.81 2.05 -14.66
C TRP A 26 -0.96 3.10 -13.57
N ALA A 27 -0.24 4.18 -13.71
CA ALA A 27 -0.40 5.34 -12.86
C ALA A 27 -0.38 6.60 -13.73
N SER A 28 -1.09 7.62 -13.29
CA SER A 28 -1.13 8.92 -13.94
C SER A 28 -1.38 9.98 -12.88
N THR A 29 -0.79 11.14 -13.06
CA THR A 29 -1.07 12.34 -12.28
C THR A 29 -1.12 13.53 -13.23
N ASP A 30 -1.87 14.55 -12.88
CA ASP A 30 -2.06 15.76 -13.67
C ASP A 30 -2.28 16.95 -12.75
N VAL A 31 -1.67 18.10 -13.05
CA VAL A 31 -1.80 19.32 -12.25
C VAL A 31 -3.23 19.87 -12.23
N GLY A 32 -4.05 19.46 -13.20
CA GLY A 32 -5.39 19.99 -13.39
C GLY A 32 -5.40 21.39 -14.01
N ARG A 33 -6.55 22.08 -13.90
CA ARG A 33 -6.78 23.36 -14.56
C ARG A 33 -6.62 24.57 -13.64
N VAL A 34 -6.45 24.36 -12.34
CA VAL A 34 -6.49 25.43 -11.32
C VAL A 34 -5.17 25.57 -10.57
N ARG A 35 -4.51 24.45 -10.29
CA ARG A 35 -3.25 24.43 -9.55
C ARG A 35 -2.08 24.90 -10.41
N MET A 36 -1.10 25.55 -9.77
CA MET A 36 0.13 26.00 -10.45
C MET A 36 1.21 24.92 -10.51
N ALA A 37 1.15 23.94 -9.60
CA ALA A 37 2.09 22.83 -9.53
C ALA A 37 1.34 21.55 -9.14
N ASN A 38 1.86 20.43 -9.57
CA ASN A 38 1.42 19.11 -9.15
C ASN A 38 2.19 18.72 -7.89
N GLU A 39 1.46 18.42 -6.83
CA GLU A 39 2.02 18.01 -5.53
C GLU A 39 1.85 16.52 -5.27
N ASP A 40 1.24 15.78 -6.21
CA ASP A 40 1.08 14.33 -6.13
C ASP A 40 2.35 13.59 -6.52
N SER A 41 2.52 12.42 -5.94
CA SER A 41 3.51 11.44 -6.35
C SER A 41 2.91 10.04 -6.41
N PHE A 42 3.46 9.18 -7.25
CA PHE A 42 3.09 7.78 -7.28
C PHE A 42 4.31 6.88 -7.44
N LEU A 43 4.17 5.62 -7.06
CA LEU A 43 5.16 4.58 -7.29
C LEU A 43 4.50 3.36 -7.95
N VAL A 44 5.16 2.83 -8.98
CA VAL A 44 4.83 1.55 -9.62
C VAL A 44 6.08 0.69 -9.60
N ASP A 45 6.21 -0.15 -8.59
CA ASP A 45 7.31 -1.11 -8.49
C ASP A 45 6.80 -2.54 -8.72
N ALA A 46 6.76 -2.93 -9.98
CA ALA A 46 6.29 -4.25 -10.38
C ALA A 46 7.20 -5.40 -9.87
N SER A 47 8.49 -5.12 -9.65
CA SER A 47 9.43 -6.11 -9.14
C SER A 47 9.19 -6.48 -7.67
N LEU A 48 8.72 -5.51 -6.90
CA LEU A 48 8.36 -5.66 -5.50
C LEU A 48 6.87 -6.01 -5.33
N GLY A 49 6.04 -5.70 -6.33
CA GLY A 49 4.59 -5.77 -6.24
C GLY A 49 3.99 -4.61 -5.44
N LEU A 50 4.73 -3.49 -5.31
CA LEU A 50 4.33 -2.32 -4.54
C LEU A 50 3.84 -1.20 -5.46
N TYR A 51 2.66 -0.70 -5.16
CA TYR A 51 2.02 0.40 -5.88
C TYR A 51 1.48 1.39 -4.85
N LEU A 52 1.73 2.68 -5.01
CA LEU A 52 1.20 3.70 -4.10
C LEU A 52 0.97 5.02 -4.80
N VAL A 53 0.11 5.81 -4.18
CA VAL A 53 -0.13 7.23 -4.46
C VAL A 53 0.05 8.03 -3.17
N ALA A 54 0.49 9.26 -3.31
CA ALA A 54 0.71 10.20 -2.23
C ALA A 54 0.29 11.60 -2.72
N ASP A 55 -0.71 12.21 -2.07
CA ASP A 55 -1.19 13.56 -2.34
C ASP A 55 -0.52 14.52 -1.37
N GLY A 56 0.32 15.39 -1.90
CA GLY A 56 1.12 16.32 -1.12
C GLY A 56 0.34 17.58 -0.75
N MET A 57 0.53 18.04 0.48
CA MET A 57 -0.01 19.29 1.00
C MET A 57 1.07 20.17 1.62
N GLY A 58 0.86 21.49 1.66
CA GLY A 58 1.81 22.45 2.24
C GLY A 58 2.18 23.59 1.30
N GLY A 59 1.57 23.62 0.11
CA GLY A 59 1.70 24.64 -0.90
C GLY A 59 3.06 24.67 -1.62
N HIS A 60 3.05 25.04 -2.90
CA HIS A 60 4.23 25.22 -3.76
C HIS A 60 5.19 24.01 -3.79
N ALA A 61 6.37 24.14 -3.19
CA ALA A 61 7.39 23.07 -3.22
C ALA A 61 7.24 22.04 -2.10
N GLY A 62 6.55 22.37 -1.01
CA GLY A 62 6.48 21.53 0.19
C GLY A 62 5.70 20.24 -0.04
N GLY A 63 4.51 20.33 -0.62
CA GLY A 63 3.66 19.17 -0.89
C GLY A 63 4.32 18.19 -1.86
N ALA A 64 4.85 18.69 -2.98
CA ALA A 64 5.57 17.86 -3.95
C ALA A 64 6.81 17.17 -3.33
N HIS A 65 7.51 17.88 -2.42
CA HIS A 65 8.65 17.32 -1.71
C HIS A 65 8.23 16.21 -0.74
N ALA A 66 7.13 16.44 0.02
CA ALA A 66 6.61 15.47 0.98
C ALA A 66 6.11 14.20 0.28
N SER A 67 5.32 14.32 -0.78
CA SER A 67 4.78 13.17 -1.52
C SER A 67 5.88 12.34 -2.18
N ALA A 68 6.87 12.99 -2.80
CA ALA A 68 8.02 12.30 -3.39
C ALA A 68 8.87 11.59 -2.34
N MET A 69 9.13 12.25 -1.20
CA MET A 69 9.85 11.66 -0.07
C MET A 69 9.10 10.46 0.50
N CYS A 70 7.78 10.54 0.66
CA CYS A 70 6.94 9.43 1.11
C CYS A 70 7.11 8.21 0.20
N ALA A 71 6.95 8.39 -1.10
CA ALA A 71 7.09 7.31 -2.07
C ALA A 71 8.48 6.64 -2.04
N ASP A 72 9.55 7.43 -1.95
CA ASP A 72 10.93 6.94 -1.87
C ASP A 72 11.20 6.16 -0.58
N VAL A 73 10.79 6.72 0.57
CA VAL A 73 11.02 6.09 1.90
C VAL A 73 10.24 4.79 2.00
N VAL A 74 8.96 4.78 1.64
CA VAL A 74 8.12 3.58 1.66
C VAL A 74 8.72 2.49 0.78
N ASN A 75 9.14 2.81 -0.45
CA ASN A 75 9.79 1.84 -1.33
C ASN A 75 11.03 1.23 -0.69
N LYS A 76 11.92 2.07 -0.14
CA LYS A 76 13.18 1.62 0.48
C LYS A 76 12.95 0.74 1.71
N VAL A 77 11.99 1.10 2.57
CA VAL A 77 11.69 0.34 3.78
C VAL A 77 11.06 -1.00 3.44
N VAL A 78 10.04 -0.99 2.55
CA VAL A 78 9.36 -2.21 2.12
C VAL A 78 10.34 -3.15 1.43
N ARG A 79 11.17 -2.66 0.52
CA ARG A 79 12.20 -3.48 -0.17
C ARG A 79 13.16 -4.15 0.81
N ARG A 80 13.66 -3.41 1.81
CA ARG A 80 14.54 -3.96 2.86
C ARG A 80 13.81 -4.98 3.74
N GLY A 81 12.57 -4.69 4.11
CA GLY A 81 11.73 -5.57 4.92
C GLY A 81 11.43 -6.89 4.20
N MET A 82 10.97 -6.81 2.97
CA MET A 82 10.64 -7.99 2.15
C MET A 82 11.85 -8.90 1.91
N ALA A 83 13.05 -8.35 1.76
CA ALA A 83 14.28 -9.13 1.63
C ALA A 83 14.57 -10.00 2.87
N ARG A 84 14.11 -9.59 4.06
CA ARG A 84 14.29 -10.34 5.32
C ARG A 84 13.31 -11.52 5.45
N LEU A 85 12.20 -11.52 4.73
CA LEU A 85 11.23 -12.63 4.78
C LEU A 85 11.76 -13.94 4.21
N VAL A 86 12.79 -13.90 3.36
CA VAL A 86 13.36 -15.07 2.67
C VAL A 86 13.81 -16.17 3.64
N GLY A 87 14.16 -15.84 4.88
CA GLY A 87 14.57 -16.81 5.92
C GLY A 87 13.51 -17.11 6.98
N MET A 88 12.30 -16.54 6.87
CA MET A 88 11.26 -16.67 7.88
C MET A 88 10.27 -17.78 7.54
N PRO A 89 9.65 -18.43 8.56
CA PRO A 89 8.55 -19.36 8.35
C PRO A 89 7.38 -18.69 7.62
N GLN A 90 6.83 -19.35 6.62
CA GLN A 90 5.76 -18.77 5.77
C GLN A 90 4.50 -18.38 6.59
N GLN A 91 4.26 -19.06 7.70
CA GLN A 91 3.12 -18.77 8.60
C GLN A 91 3.19 -17.37 9.24
N THR A 92 4.39 -16.79 9.38
CA THR A 92 4.59 -15.46 9.99
C THR A 92 4.61 -14.32 8.98
N TRP A 93 4.52 -14.60 7.68
CA TRP A 93 4.69 -13.59 6.64
C TRP A 93 3.59 -12.52 6.65
N ASN A 94 2.34 -12.91 6.96
CA ASN A 94 1.25 -11.94 6.97
C ASN A 94 1.48 -10.82 7.99
N ASP A 95 1.85 -11.22 9.22
CA ASP A 95 2.10 -10.26 10.31
C ASP A 95 3.36 -9.46 10.02
N ALA A 96 4.43 -10.11 9.55
CA ALA A 96 5.67 -9.44 9.19
C ALA A 96 5.48 -8.42 8.04
N ILE A 97 4.66 -8.73 7.03
CA ILE A 97 4.34 -7.79 5.95
C ILE A 97 3.55 -6.59 6.48
N ALA A 98 2.57 -6.83 7.37
CA ALA A 98 1.81 -5.74 7.99
C ALA A 98 2.74 -4.82 8.82
N GLU A 99 3.64 -5.39 9.62
CA GLU A 99 4.64 -4.64 10.37
C GLU A 99 5.59 -3.84 9.46
N ILE A 100 6.04 -4.42 8.34
CA ILE A 100 6.89 -3.74 7.35
C ILE A 100 6.16 -2.53 6.76
N LEU A 101 4.89 -2.67 6.39
CA LEU A 101 4.09 -1.57 5.85
C LEU A 101 3.84 -0.48 6.89
N GLN A 102 3.51 -0.85 8.12
CA GLN A 102 3.34 0.09 9.22
C GLN A 102 4.65 0.85 9.51
N ALA A 103 5.77 0.15 9.59
CA ALA A 103 7.08 0.76 9.79
C ALA A 103 7.45 1.70 8.64
N SER A 104 7.07 1.36 7.39
CA SER A 104 7.33 2.21 6.23
C SER A 104 6.58 3.54 6.30
N ALA A 105 5.30 3.52 6.71
CA ALA A 105 4.50 4.72 6.89
C ALA A 105 5.05 5.59 8.04
N SER A 106 5.41 4.96 9.17
CA SER A 106 5.99 5.67 10.33
C SER A 106 7.33 6.31 10.00
N GLU A 107 8.23 5.61 9.28
CA GLU A 107 9.53 6.17 8.87
C GLU A 107 9.34 7.32 7.87
N ALA A 108 8.41 7.20 6.92
CA ALA A 108 8.11 8.28 5.98
C ALA A 108 7.59 9.53 6.73
N SER A 109 6.63 9.36 7.64
CA SER A 109 6.10 10.46 8.46
C SER A 109 7.19 11.15 9.28
N ALA A 110 8.04 10.38 9.96
CA ALA A 110 9.14 10.94 10.76
C ALA A 110 10.10 11.76 9.90
N ARG A 111 10.51 11.25 8.73
CA ARG A 111 11.46 11.97 7.84
C ARG A 111 10.85 13.24 7.26
N ILE A 112 9.56 13.22 6.88
CA ILE A 112 8.86 14.40 6.38
C ILE A 112 8.79 15.45 7.49
N TYR A 113 8.45 15.05 8.70
CA TYR A 113 8.40 15.94 9.85
C TYR A 113 9.78 16.56 10.15
N ASP A 114 10.83 15.75 10.24
CA ASP A 114 12.19 16.20 10.53
C ASP A 114 12.67 17.20 9.47
N GLN A 115 12.42 16.91 8.19
CA GLN A 115 12.80 17.80 7.10
C GLN A 115 12.03 19.14 7.16
N ALA A 116 10.73 19.11 7.51
CA ALA A 116 9.93 20.31 7.70
C ALA A 116 10.42 21.18 8.89
N GLN A 117 11.02 20.57 9.91
CA GLN A 117 11.62 21.30 11.03
C GLN A 117 12.97 21.92 10.65
N MET A 118 13.76 21.26 9.79
CA MET A 118 15.08 21.72 9.39
C MET A 118 15.04 22.85 8.36
N ASP A 119 14.04 22.85 7.48
CA ASP A 119 13.91 23.82 6.39
C ASP A 119 12.60 24.61 6.51
N ARG A 120 12.71 25.90 6.82
CA ARG A 120 11.56 26.80 6.97
C ARG A 120 10.69 26.92 5.71
N SER A 121 11.27 26.72 4.53
CA SER A 121 10.54 26.76 3.26
C SER A 121 9.61 25.56 3.09
N LEU A 122 9.84 24.48 3.85
CA LEU A 122 9.07 23.24 3.85
C LEU A 122 8.16 23.11 5.08
N HIS A 123 8.08 24.17 5.91
CA HIS A 123 7.28 24.14 7.12
C HIS A 123 5.80 23.89 6.80
N GLY A 124 5.20 22.92 7.50
CA GLY A 124 3.81 22.51 7.30
C GLY A 124 3.58 21.59 6.11
N MET A 125 4.64 21.12 5.44
CA MET A 125 4.49 20.09 4.41
C MET A 125 4.00 18.77 5.00
N GLY A 126 3.19 18.07 4.23
CA GLY A 126 2.66 16.75 4.55
C GLY A 126 2.22 16.03 3.29
N THR A 127 1.76 14.82 3.45
CA THR A 127 1.21 14.04 2.33
C THR A 127 0.33 12.92 2.84
N THR A 128 -0.63 12.50 2.03
CA THR A 128 -1.32 11.22 2.20
C THR A 128 -0.41 10.07 1.78
N LEU A 129 -0.79 8.86 2.14
CA LEU A 129 -0.23 7.62 1.64
C LEU A 129 -1.34 6.61 1.44
N THR A 130 -1.53 6.14 0.22
CA THR A 130 -2.39 4.99 -0.06
C THR A 130 -1.66 4.04 -0.98
N GLY A 131 -1.33 2.86 -0.47
CA GLY A 131 -0.53 1.89 -1.19
C GLY A 131 -1.03 0.47 -1.03
N ILE A 132 -0.67 -0.38 -1.98
CA ILE A 132 -0.92 -1.83 -1.94
C ILE A 132 0.36 -2.58 -2.29
N LEU A 133 0.67 -3.58 -1.46
CA LEU A 133 1.72 -4.55 -1.71
C LEU A 133 1.08 -5.90 -2.04
N PHE A 134 1.32 -6.43 -3.22
CA PHE A 134 0.92 -7.79 -3.57
C PHE A 134 2.02 -8.79 -3.25
N HIS A 135 1.67 -9.79 -2.46
CA HIS A 135 2.56 -10.91 -2.15
C HIS A 135 1.79 -12.22 -2.16
N GLY A 136 2.21 -13.16 -3.01
CA GLY A 136 1.48 -14.41 -3.24
C GLY A 136 0.09 -14.13 -3.86
N ASP A 137 -0.94 -14.57 -3.16
CA ASP A 137 -2.36 -14.42 -3.55
C ASP A 137 -3.07 -13.26 -2.80
N ARG A 138 -2.31 -12.45 -2.06
CA ARG A 138 -2.84 -11.41 -1.17
C ARG A 138 -2.37 -10.03 -1.56
N GLY A 139 -3.24 -9.04 -1.29
CA GLY A 139 -2.90 -7.62 -1.31
C GLY A 139 -2.95 -7.06 0.11
N TYR A 140 -1.91 -6.35 0.50
CA TYR A 140 -1.78 -5.68 1.79
C TYR A 140 -1.85 -4.18 1.56
N ILE A 141 -2.76 -3.51 2.25
CA ILE A 141 -2.98 -2.07 2.09
C ILE A 141 -2.30 -1.32 3.23
N VAL A 142 -1.59 -0.25 2.89
CA VAL A 142 -1.15 0.79 3.82
C VAL A 142 -1.88 2.08 3.45
N HIS A 143 -2.42 2.78 4.47
CA HIS A 143 -3.22 3.97 4.22
C HIS A 143 -3.08 4.98 5.34
N VAL A 144 -2.88 6.26 4.95
CA VAL A 144 -2.89 7.44 5.80
C VAL A 144 -3.48 8.60 4.99
N GLY A 145 -4.50 9.27 5.51
CA GLY A 145 -5.12 10.44 4.89
C GLY A 145 -6.49 10.15 4.29
N ASP A 146 -6.85 10.86 3.23
CA ASP A 146 -8.16 10.83 2.56
C ASP A 146 -8.10 10.39 1.09
N SER A 147 -6.93 10.02 0.59
CA SER A 147 -6.79 9.32 -0.70
C SER A 147 -7.39 7.93 -0.60
N ARG A 148 -8.08 7.44 -1.64
CA ARG A 148 -8.92 6.24 -1.52
C ARG A 148 -8.49 5.11 -2.42
N ALA A 149 -8.62 3.89 -1.94
CA ALA A 149 -8.49 2.67 -2.74
C ALA A 149 -9.86 1.98 -2.92
N TYR A 150 -10.12 1.54 -4.15
CA TYR A 150 -11.35 0.83 -4.50
C TYR A 150 -11.05 -0.51 -5.15
N LEU A 151 -11.81 -1.53 -4.78
CA LEU A 151 -11.85 -2.82 -5.46
C LEU A 151 -13.01 -2.85 -6.44
N MET A 152 -12.70 -3.00 -7.73
CA MET A 152 -13.68 -3.25 -8.77
C MET A 152 -13.76 -4.75 -9.05
N ARG A 153 -14.89 -5.39 -8.77
CA ARG A 153 -15.09 -6.81 -9.02
C ARG A 153 -16.53 -7.10 -9.39
N GLY A 154 -16.74 -7.85 -10.48
CA GLY A 154 -18.10 -8.22 -10.92
C GLY A 154 -19.00 -7.01 -11.22
N GLY A 155 -18.46 -5.91 -11.73
CA GLY A 155 -19.20 -4.67 -12.00
C GLY A 155 -19.50 -3.80 -10.78
N MET A 156 -19.08 -4.20 -9.58
CA MET A 156 -19.28 -3.44 -8.35
C MET A 156 -17.98 -2.79 -7.90
N ALA A 157 -18.10 -1.56 -7.35
CA ALA A 157 -17.01 -0.85 -6.67
C ALA A 157 -17.20 -0.96 -5.16
N ARG A 158 -16.13 -1.30 -4.44
CA ARG A 158 -16.08 -1.28 -2.98
C ARG A 158 -14.86 -0.51 -2.52
N GLN A 159 -15.07 0.51 -1.71
CA GLN A 159 -13.97 1.22 -1.05
C GLN A 159 -13.29 0.29 -0.04
N LEU A 160 -11.96 0.29 -0.06
CA LEU A 160 -11.13 -0.55 0.82
C LEU A 160 -10.47 0.25 1.95
N THR A 161 -10.41 1.57 1.82
CA THR A 161 -9.83 2.50 2.80
C THR A 161 -10.92 3.29 3.50
N SER A 162 -10.63 3.81 4.69
CA SER A 162 -11.48 4.74 5.42
C SER A 162 -10.73 6.05 5.57
N ASP A 163 -11.32 7.16 5.16
CA ASP A 163 -10.66 8.46 5.19
C ASP A 163 -10.28 8.86 6.63
N HIS A 164 -9.03 9.22 6.84
CA HIS A 164 -8.55 9.82 8.08
C HIS A 164 -8.77 11.33 8.01
N SER A 165 -10.01 11.75 8.21
CA SER A 165 -10.38 13.15 8.33
C SER A 165 -11.08 13.37 9.67
N TRP A 166 -10.98 14.59 10.20
CA TRP A 166 -11.66 14.95 11.45
C TRP A 166 -13.16 14.65 11.39
N LEU A 167 -13.80 14.93 10.24
CA LEU A 167 -15.22 14.65 10.04
C LEU A 167 -15.53 13.16 10.16
N ASN A 168 -14.75 12.33 9.49
CA ASN A 168 -14.93 10.88 9.52
C ASN A 168 -14.66 10.29 10.90
N GLU A 169 -13.67 10.82 11.62
CA GLU A 169 -13.41 10.42 13.02
C GLU A 169 -14.61 10.75 13.93
N GLN A 170 -15.28 11.91 13.74
CA GLN A 170 -16.47 12.28 14.48
C GLN A 170 -17.66 11.38 14.13
N ILE A 171 -17.82 11.00 12.87
CA ILE A 171 -18.86 10.08 12.42
C ILE A 171 -18.61 8.68 13.03
N GLN A 172 -17.38 8.17 12.96
CA GLN A 172 -17.03 6.86 13.56
C GLN A 172 -17.19 6.84 15.08
N ALA A 173 -16.94 7.99 15.75
CA ALA A 173 -17.19 8.16 17.18
C ALA A 173 -18.69 8.30 17.51
N GLY A 174 -19.59 8.33 16.52
CA GLY A 174 -21.03 8.51 16.71
C GLY A 174 -21.44 9.92 17.14
N LEU A 175 -20.55 10.90 16.97
CA LEU A 175 -20.78 12.30 17.33
C LEU A 175 -21.42 13.11 16.20
N LEU A 176 -21.34 12.63 14.97
CA LEU A 176 -21.96 13.19 13.77
C LEU A 176 -22.61 12.08 12.95
N THR A 177 -23.63 12.45 12.14
CA THR A 177 -24.26 11.56 11.16
C THR A 177 -23.82 11.93 9.75
N GLU A 178 -23.75 10.93 8.85
CA GLU A 178 -23.64 11.18 7.41
C GLU A 178 -24.99 11.69 6.92
N GLU A 179 -25.14 13.01 6.67
CA GLU A 179 -26.24 13.59 5.92
C GLU A 179 -25.75 14.19 4.61
#